data_1f6c3cbbc051e1bd071fe5e951741b75
#
_entry.id   1f6c3cbbc051e1bd071fe5e951741b75
#
_cell.length_a   1.000
_cell.length_b   1.000
_cell.length_c   1.000
_cell.angle_alpha   90.00
_cell.angle_beta   90.00
_cell.angle_gamma   90.00
#
_symmetry.space_group_name_H-M   'P 1'
#
loop_
_entity.id
_entity.type
_entity.pdbx_description
1 polymer ?
#
loop_
_entity_poly.entity_id
_entity_poly.type
_entity_poly.pdbx_seq_one_letter_code
_entity_poly.pdbx_strand_id
1 'polypeptide(L)'
;MQATYSPEDNKLRLYSATRLDRETYERVKAAGFAWAPKQEVFVAPMWTPARADLCIELAGEIGDEDTSLCERAEQRAERFGEYRKKRAADAEAAHAAVDRIASAIPFGQPILAGHHSERRARKDAERIHDGMRRAVSMWETSEYWTRRAAGAIQAARYKERADVRHRRIKGLESDQRKRQKLTDEANAMLKLWATLIEQGGLKLKDGSLSSLRDGALFIANHSHIST
;
A
#
# COMPACT_ATOMS: atom_id res chain seq x y z
N MET A 1 0.79 -14.66 17.06
CA MET A 1 0.81 -13.85 15.82
C MET A 1 1.66 -14.56 14.78
N GLN A 2 1.44 -14.31 13.50
CA GLN A 2 2.26 -14.87 12.42
C GLN A 2 2.67 -13.72 11.51
N ALA A 3 3.95 -13.68 11.12
CA ALA A 3 4.46 -12.70 10.20
C ALA A 3 4.88 -13.37 8.89
N THR A 4 4.58 -12.75 7.76
CA THR A 4 4.98 -13.22 6.43
C THR A 4 5.59 -12.10 5.61
N TYR A 5 6.45 -12.47 4.68
CA TYR A 5 7.04 -11.57 3.70
C TYR A 5 6.76 -12.04 2.29
N SER A 6 6.33 -11.13 1.44
CA SER A 6 6.16 -11.40 0.01
C SER A 6 7.22 -10.66 -0.78
N PRO A 7 8.16 -11.39 -1.43
CA PRO A 7 9.18 -10.76 -2.29
C PRO A 7 8.58 -10.14 -3.56
N GLU A 8 7.38 -10.56 -3.96
CA GLU A 8 6.71 -10.04 -5.17
C GLU A 8 6.24 -8.59 -5.04
N ASP A 9 5.71 -8.20 -3.88
CA ASP A 9 5.27 -6.84 -3.61
C ASP A 9 6.13 -6.10 -2.57
N ASN A 10 7.18 -6.77 -2.07
CA ASN A 10 8.12 -6.27 -1.07
C ASN A 10 7.41 -5.79 0.21
N LYS A 11 6.44 -6.57 0.70
CA LYS A 11 5.63 -6.21 1.86
C LYS A 11 5.72 -7.25 2.96
N LEU A 12 5.72 -6.75 4.18
CA LEU A 12 5.51 -7.55 5.38
C LEU A 12 4.02 -7.55 5.72
N ARG A 13 3.54 -8.69 6.20
CA ARG A 13 2.19 -8.90 6.71
C ARG A 13 2.24 -9.49 8.09
N LEU A 14 1.38 -9.00 8.97
CA LEU A 14 1.26 -9.49 10.34
C LEU A 14 -0.18 -9.94 10.57
N TYR A 15 -0.36 -11.25 10.74
CA TYR A 15 -1.63 -11.89 11.03
C TYR A 15 -1.81 -12.01 12.54
N SER A 16 -2.97 -11.61 13.03
CA SER A 16 -3.34 -11.77 14.43
C SER A 16 -4.68 -12.49 14.53
N ALA A 17 -4.72 -13.59 15.24
CA ALA A 17 -5.95 -14.33 15.48
C ALA A 17 -6.93 -13.60 16.43
N THR A 18 -6.41 -12.68 17.23
CA THR A 18 -7.18 -11.88 18.19
C THR A 18 -6.92 -10.39 17.98
N ARG A 19 -7.80 -9.55 18.52
CA ARG A 19 -7.58 -8.11 18.53
C ARG A 19 -6.32 -7.80 19.35
N LEU A 20 -5.44 -6.98 18.78
CA LEU A 20 -4.25 -6.53 19.46
C LEU A 20 -4.61 -5.67 20.68
N ASP A 21 -3.81 -5.75 21.72
CA ASP A 21 -3.86 -4.78 22.81
C ASP A 21 -3.48 -3.38 22.30
N ARG A 22 -3.79 -2.38 23.08
CA ARG A 22 -3.61 -0.98 22.66
C ARG A 22 -2.16 -0.63 22.42
N GLU A 23 -1.26 -1.10 23.25
CA GLU A 23 0.18 -0.80 23.16
C GLU A 23 0.78 -1.41 21.89
N THR A 24 0.57 -2.71 21.67
CA THR A 24 1.02 -3.42 20.46
C THR A 24 0.40 -2.81 19.20
N TYR A 25 -0.89 -2.45 19.23
CA TYR A 25 -1.54 -1.81 18.10
C TYR A 25 -0.90 -0.46 17.75
N GLU A 26 -0.61 0.38 18.76
CA GLU A 26 0.03 1.68 18.55
C GLU A 26 1.46 1.51 18.00
N ARG A 27 2.23 0.53 18.47
CA ARG A 27 3.56 0.17 17.95
C ARG A 27 3.51 -0.27 16.48
N VAL A 28 2.61 -1.20 16.14
CA VAL A 28 2.40 -1.70 14.78
C VAL A 28 2.00 -0.55 13.84
N LYS A 29 1.10 0.32 14.29
CA LYS A 29 0.67 1.50 13.54
C LYS A 29 1.79 2.53 13.36
N ALA A 30 2.58 2.79 14.40
CA ALA A 30 3.74 3.69 14.34
C ALA A 30 4.82 3.20 13.36
N ALA A 31 5.01 1.87 13.24
CA ALA A 31 5.86 1.26 12.22
C ALA A 31 5.28 1.36 10.79
N GLY A 32 4.08 1.92 10.63
CA GLY A 32 3.44 2.17 9.33
C GLY A 32 2.61 1.01 8.79
N PHE A 33 2.29 0.00 9.60
CA PHE A 33 1.36 -1.04 9.18
C PHE A 33 -0.07 -0.49 9.15
N ALA A 34 -0.81 -0.84 8.10
CA ALA A 34 -2.22 -0.52 7.95
C ALA A 34 -3.06 -1.78 8.14
N TRP A 35 -4.12 -1.68 8.94
CA TRP A 35 -5.08 -2.77 9.09
C TRP A 35 -5.95 -2.92 7.84
N ALA A 36 -6.02 -4.13 7.32
CA ALA A 36 -6.88 -4.52 6.20
C ALA A 36 -8.05 -5.38 6.73
N PRO A 37 -9.20 -4.79 7.10
CA PRO A 37 -10.25 -5.46 7.86
C PRO A 37 -10.89 -6.65 7.16
N LYS A 38 -10.89 -6.68 5.82
CA LYS A 38 -11.43 -7.79 5.04
C LYS A 38 -10.46 -8.96 4.87
N GLN A 39 -9.19 -8.74 5.12
CA GLN A 39 -8.14 -9.76 5.03
C GLN A 39 -7.64 -10.14 6.42
N GLU A 40 -8.12 -9.44 7.45
CA GLU A 40 -7.75 -9.65 8.86
C GLU A 40 -6.23 -9.66 9.08
N VAL A 41 -5.54 -8.73 8.39
CA VAL A 41 -4.08 -8.64 8.38
C VAL A 41 -3.61 -7.19 8.45
N PHE A 42 -2.51 -6.96 9.15
CA PHE A 42 -1.76 -5.71 9.08
C PHE A 42 -0.75 -5.77 7.93
N VAL A 43 -0.76 -4.80 7.04
CA VAL A 43 0.11 -4.77 5.85
C VAL A 43 1.04 -3.57 5.92
N ALA A 44 2.35 -3.81 5.83
CA ALA A 44 3.33 -2.74 5.70
C ALA A 44 3.35 -2.18 4.27
N PRO A 45 3.66 -0.88 4.08
CA PRO A 45 3.78 -0.29 2.75
C PRO A 45 4.99 -0.85 1.97
N MET A 46 6.10 -1.11 2.64
CA MET A 46 7.34 -1.68 2.08
C MET A 46 8.16 -2.33 3.18
N TRP A 47 8.95 -3.32 2.85
CA TRP A 47 9.92 -3.92 3.77
C TRP A 47 10.97 -2.90 4.21
N THR A 48 11.28 -2.89 5.50
CA THR A 48 12.44 -2.20 6.09
C THR A 48 12.99 -3.03 7.23
N PRO A 49 14.29 -2.93 7.58
CA PRO A 49 14.88 -3.65 8.71
C PRO A 49 14.08 -3.45 10.01
N ALA A 50 13.76 -2.22 10.38
CA ALA A 50 13.00 -1.91 11.59
C ALA A 50 11.60 -2.55 11.63
N ARG A 51 10.94 -2.70 10.48
CA ARG A 51 9.66 -3.42 10.39
C ARG A 51 9.83 -4.93 10.48
N ALA A 52 10.92 -5.45 9.93
CA ALA A 52 11.26 -6.87 10.06
C ALA A 52 11.58 -7.21 11.52
N ASP A 53 12.36 -6.38 12.20
CA ASP A 53 12.69 -6.56 13.62
C ASP A 53 11.43 -6.56 14.49
N LEU A 54 10.48 -5.63 14.23
CA LEU A 54 9.18 -5.62 14.91
C LEU A 54 8.37 -6.90 14.63
N CYS A 55 8.37 -7.39 13.39
CA CYS A 55 7.69 -8.65 13.06
C CYS A 55 8.30 -9.85 13.78
N ILE A 56 9.64 -9.92 13.87
CA ILE A 56 10.35 -10.97 14.59
C ILE A 56 10.04 -10.89 16.08
N GLU A 57 10.04 -9.70 16.66
CA GLU A 57 9.70 -9.48 18.07
C GLU A 57 8.28 -9.98 18.40
N LEU A 58 7.30 -9.70 17.52
CA LEU A 58 5.89 -10.01 17.76
C LEU A 58 5.48 -11.44 17.37
N ALA A 59 6.10 -12.02 16.35
CA ALA A 59 5.72 -13.32 15.78
C ALA A 59 6.80 -14.40 15.92
N GLY A 60 8.02 -14.05 16.35
CA GLY A 60 9.15 -14.96 16.48
C GLY A 60 9.93 -15.15 15.19
N GLU A 61 9.25 -15.35 14.07
CA GLU A 61 9.86 -15.55 12.76
C GLU A 61 9.04 -14.89 11.64
N ILE A 62 9.65 -14.72 10.49
CA ILE A 62 8.99 -14.23 9.28
C ILE A 62 9.00 -15.36 8.25
N GLY A 63 7.82 -15.93 7.97
CA GLY A 63 7.64 -16.95 6.94
C GLY A 63 7.45 -16.34 5.54
N ASP A 64 7.42 -17.21 4.55
CA ASP A 64 7.05 -16.82 3.19
C ASP A 64 5.53 -16.63 3.06
N GLU A 65 5.12 -15.74 2.17
CA GLU A 65 3.70 -15.52 1.85
C GLU A 65 3.23 -16.58 0.86
N ASP A 66 2.28 -17.41 1.25
CA ASP A 66 1.77 -18.52 0.42
C ASP A 66 0.89 -18.05 -0.75
N THR A 67 0.31 -16.84 -0.65
CA THR A 67 -0.62 -16.32 -1.67
C THR A 67 0.14 -15.60 -2.80
N SER A 68 -0.03 -16.06 -4.01
CA SER A 68 0.56 -15.44 -5.21
C SER A 68 0.00 -14.04 -5.49
N LEU A 69 0.72 -13.25 -6.29
CA LEU A 69 0.26 -11.93 -6.71
C LEU A 69 -1.05 -12.01 -7.52
N CYS A 70 -1.20 -13.04 -8.36
CA CYS A 70 -2.43 -13.27 -9.13
C CYS A 70 -3.62 -13.61 -8.24
N GLU A 71 -3.49 -14.55 -7.32
CA GLU A 71 -4.57 -14.90 -6.39
C GLU A 71 -5.04 -13.69 -5.57
N ARG A 72 -4.10 -12.88 -5.07
CA ARG A 72 -4.45 -11.64 -4.36
C ARG A 72 -5.17 -10.62 -5.27
N ALA A 73 -4.80 -10.56 -6.55
CA ALA A 73 -5.48 -9.69 -7.50
C ALA A 73 -6.88 -10.19 -7.84
N GLU A 74 -7.07 -11.50 -7.94
CA GLU A 74 -8.37 -12.15 -8.15
C GLU A 74 -9.30 -11.92 -6.98
N GLN A 75 -8.87 -12.17 -5.76
CA GLN A 75 -9.63 -11.86 -4.54
C GLN A 75 -10.02 -10.38 -4.46
N ARG A 76 -9.13 -9.47 -4.88
CA ARG A 76 -9.43 -8.04 -4.96
C ARG A 76 -10.47 -7.75 -6.03
N ALA A 77 -10.37 -8.38 -7.19
CA ALA A 77 -11.32 -8.22 -8.29
C ALA A 77 -12.72 -8.75 -7.91
N GLU A 78 -12.80 -9.87 -7.18
CA GLU A 78 -14.06 -10.39 -6.63
C GLU A 78 -14.72 -9.37 -5.70
N ARG A 79 -13.97 -8.79 -4.74
CA ARG A 79 -14.51 -7.75 -3.86
C ARG A 79 -15.00 -6.53 -4.64
N PHE A 80 -14.29 -6.12 -5.69
CA PHE A 80 -14.75 -5.05 -6.56
C PHE A 80 -16.01 -5.46 -7.32
N GLY A 81 -16.15 -6.73 -7.72
CA GLY A 81 -17.36 -7.32 -8.28
C GLY A 81 -18.57 -7.21 -7.35
N GLU A 82 -18.38 -7.48 -6.05
CA GLU A 82 -19.43 -7.30 -5.04
C GLU A 82 -19.85 -5.84 -4.88
N TYR A 83 -18.88 -4.91 -4.84
CA TYR A 83 -19.18 -3.47 -4.78
C TYR A 83 -19.93 -3.00 -6.00
N ARG A 84 -19.55 -3.49 -7.19
CA ARG A 84 -20.27 -3.24 -8.45
C ARG A 84 -21.72 -3.69 -8.34
N LYS A 85 -21.96 -4.95 -7.95
CA LYS A 85 -23.32 -5.53 -7.81
C LYS A 85 -24.18 -4.69 -6.86
N LYS A 86 -23.60 -4.34 -5.69
CA LYS A 86 -24.30 -3.51 -4.70
C LYS A 86 -24.68 -2.15 -5.27
N ARG A 87 -23.76 -1.46 -5.95
CA ARG A 87 -24.03 -0.14 -6.54
C ARG A 87 -25.01 -0.20 -7.70
N ALA A 88 -24.99 -1.26 -8.50
CA ALA A 88 -26.00 -1.47 -9.52
C ALA A 88 -27.40 -1.66 -8.91
N ALA A 89 -27.53 -2.48 -7.88
CA ALA A 89 -28.80 -2.67 -7.17
C ALA A 89 -29.30 -1.36 -6.51
N ASP A 90 -28.40 -0.58 -5.91
CA ASP A 90 -28.75 0.73 -5.33
C ASP A 90 -29.24 1.71 -6.42
N ALA A 91 -28.63 1.69 -7.62
CA ALA A 91 -29.04 2.49 -8.77
C ALA A 91 -30.44 2.08 -9.28
N GLU A 92 -30.68 0.78 -9.44
CA GLU A 92 -31.98 0.25 -9.84
C GLU A 92 -33.09 0.60 -8.82
N ALA A 93 -32.79 0.49 -7.52
CA ALA A 93 -33.72 0.87 -6.46
C ALA A 93 -34.05 2.37 -6.48
N ALA A 94 -33.03 3.22 -6.72
CA ALA A 94 -33.23 4.66 -6.87
C ALA A 94 -34.08 5.00 -8.11
N HIS A 95 -33.79 4.35 -9.23
CA HIS A 95 -34.56 4.53 -10.46
C HIS A 95 -36.03 4.08 -10.27
N ALA A 96 -36.24 2.89 -9.71
CA ALA A 96 -37.61 2.40 -9.45
C ALA A 96 -38.40 3.30 -8.48
N ALA A 97 -37.72 3.98 -7.54
CA ALA A 97 -38.35 4.96 -6.66
C ALA A 97 -38.79 6.23 -7.45
N VAL A 98 -38.01 6.65 -8.44
CA VAL A 98 -38.34 7.75 -9.33
C VAL A 98 -39.51 7.37 -10.22
N ASP A 99 -39.48 6.17 -10.82
CA ASP A 99 -40.53 5.70 -11.71
C ASP A 99 -41.90 5.63 -11.02
N ARG A 100 -41.94 5.24 -9.75
CA ARG A 100 -43.18 5.25 -8.96
C ARG A 100 -43.78 6.64 -8.78
N ILE A 101 -42.96 7.69 -8.72
CA ILE A 101 -43.43 9.07 -8.63
C ILE A 101 -43.85 9.55 -10.04
N ALA A 102 -42.99 9.31 -11.03
CA ALA A 102 -43.19 9.77 -12.41
C ALA A 102 -44.43 9.13 -13.06
N SER A 103 -44.68 7.83 -12.85
CA SER A 103 -45.81 7.11 -13.37
C SER A 103 -47.18 7.61 -12.83
N ALA A 104 -47.19 8.26 -11.68
CA ALA A 104 -48.36 8.87 -11.10
C ALA A 104 -48.70 10.26 -11.73
N ILE A 105 -47.78 10.81 -12.53
CA ILE A 105 -47.94 12.12 -13.18
C ILE A 105 -48.27 11.89 -14.66
N PRO A 106 -49.44 12.36 -15.14
CA PRO A 106 -49.78 12.24 -16.57
C PRO A 106 -48.75 12.95 -17.46
N PHE A 107 -48.38 12.30 -18.55
CA PHE A 107 -47.42 12.88 -19.49
C PHE A 107 -47.91 14.24 -20.04
N GLY A 108 -46.99 15.22 -19.99
CA GLY A 108 -47.29 16.58 -20.48
C GLY A 108 -48.07 17.45 -19.49
N GLN A 109 -48.35 17.00 -18.26
CA GLN A 109 -49.07 17.80 -17.30
C GLN A 109 -48.17 18.97 -16.78
N PRO A 110 -48.57 20.25 -17.02
CA PRO A 110 -47.82 21.39 -16.54
C PRO A 110 -48.04 21.62 -15.06
N ILE A 111 -47.03 22.23 -14.38
CA ILE A 111 -47.19 22.75 -13.03
C ILE A 111 -47.98 24.05 -13.12
N LEU A 112 -49.19 24.08 -12.55
CA LEU A 112 -50.04 25.23 -12.58
C LEU A 112 -49.67 26.19 -11.44
N ALA A 113 -49.09 27.35 -11.76
CA ALA A 113 -48.72 28.38 -10.82
C ALA A 113 -49.95 28.96 -10.09
N GLY A 114 -49.88 29.11 -8.78
CA GLY A 114 -50.98 29.58 -7.93
C GLY A 114 -52.07 28.54 -7.61
N HIS A 115 -51.99 27.35 -8.19
CA HIS A 115 -52.92 26.28 -7.87
C HIS A 115 -52.54 25.52 -6.60
N HIS A 116 -53.50 25.02 -5.84
CA HIS A 116 -53.25 24.32 -4.58
C HIS A 116 -52.32 23.11 -4.70
N SER A 117 -52.24 22.50 -5.88
CA SER A 117 -51.32 21.38 -6.16
C SER A 117 -49.89 21.79 -6.51
N GLU A 118 -49.61 23.06 -6.76
CA GLU A 118 -48.29 23.54 -7.21
C GLU A 118 -47.15 23.09 -6.27
N ARG A 119 -47.32 23.28 -4.97
CA ARG A 119 -46.29 22.91 -4.00
C ARG A 119 -45.94 21.43 -4.05
N ARG A 120 -46.94 20.54 -4.22
CA ARG A 120 -46.75 19.10 -4.34
C ARG A 120 -46.05 18.76 -5.67
N ALA A 121 -46.52 19.32 -6.75
CA ALA A 121 -45.94 19.08 -8.07
C ALA A 121 -44.45 19.49 -8.15
N ARG A 122 -44.10 20.67 -7.60
CA ARG A 122 -42.69 21.11 -7.50
C ARG A 122 -41.86 20.15 -6.69
N LYS A 123 -42.33 19.71 -5.53
CA LYS A 123 -41.63 18.76 -4.65
C LYS A 123 -41.46 17.40 -5.34
N ASP A 124 -42.42 16.94 -6.10
CA ASP A 124 -42.32 15.68 -6.84
C ASP A 124 -41.32 15.80 -8.01
N ALA A 125 -41.32 16.94 -8.71
CA ALA A 125 -40.29 17.23 -9.73
C ALA A 125 -38.85 17.26 -9.14
N GLU A 126 -38.65 17.87 -7.99
CA GLU A 126 -37.37 17.87 -7.26
C GLU A 126 -36.95 16.43 -6.88
N ARG A 127 -37.87 15.65 -6.33
CA ARG A 127 -37.63 14.24 -5.98
C ARG A 127 -37.25 13.37 -7.19
N ILE A 128 -37.91 13.56 -8.31
CA ILE A 128 -37.60 12.89 -9.56
C ILE A 128 -36.18 13.26 -10.00
N HIS A 129 -35.89 14.56 -10.07
CA HIS A 129 -34.57 15.05 -10.47
C HIS A 129 -33.44 14.55 -9.57
N ASP A 130 -33.59 14.67 -8.26
CA ASP A 130 -32.56 14.23 -7.31
C ASP A 130 -32.43 12.70 -7.27
N GLY A 131 -33.53 11.97 -7.41
CA GLY A 131 -33.55 10.52 -7.50
C GLY A 131 -32.81 10.01 -8.75
N MET A 132 -33.07 10.63 -9.91
CA MET A 132 -32.33 10.30 -11.14
C MET A 132 -30.85 10.61 -11.04
N ARG A 133 -30.48 11.78 -10.50
CA ARG A 133 -29.06 12.11 -10.27
C ARG A 133 -28.37 11.08 -9.41
N ARG A 134 -29.04 10.63 -8.34
CA ARG A 134 -28.56 9.58 -7.45
C ARG A 134 -28.39 8.25 -8.18
N ALA A 135 -29.37 7.83 -8.97
CA ALA A 135 -29.32 6.59 -9.74
C ALA A 135 -28.15 6.59 -10.73
N VAL A 136 -27.96 7.69 -11.48
CA VAL A 136 -26.84 7.87 -12.42
C VAL A 136 -25.50 7.79 -11.69
N SER A 137 -25.33 8.53 -10.59
CA SER A 137 -24.08 8.52 -9.81
C SER A 137 -23.74 7.13 -9.27
N MET A 138 -24.73 6.36 -8.83
CA MET A 138 -24.51 4.97 -8.36
C MET A 138 -24.16 4.04 -9.53
N TRP A 139 -24.73 4.24 -10.69
CA TRP A 139 -24.41 3.49 -11.89
C TRP A 139 -22.97 3.75 -12.37
N GLU A 140 -22.58 5.02 -12.45
CA GLU A 140 -21.19 5.41 -12.74
C GLU A 140 -20.18 4.80 -11.73
N THR A 141 -20.57 4.76 -10.46
CA THR A 141 -19.77 4.10 -9.42
C THR A 141 -19.68 2.59 -9.65
N SER A 142 -20.75 1.95 -10.11
CA SER A 142 -20.72 0.52 -10.50
C SER A 142 -19.75 0.27 -11.65
N GLU A 143 -19.77 1.10 -12.70
CA GLU A 143 -18.83 1.01 -13.81
C GLU A 143 -17.37 1.28 -13.38
N TYR A 144 -17.16 2.21 -12.47
CA TYR A 144 -15.84 2.45 -11.88
C TYR A 144 -15.27 1.16 -11.24
N TRP A 145 -16.09 0.42 -10.47
CA TRP A 145 -15.65 -0.83 -9.86
C TRP A 145 -15.36 -1.93 -10.88
N THR A 146 -16.09 -1.97 -11.98
CA THR A 146 -15.82 -2.88 -13.11
C THR A 146 -14.42 -2.64 -13.69
N ARG A 147 -14.09 -1.37 -13.95
CA ARG A 147 -12.76 -0.99 -14.45
C ARG A 147 -11.66 -1.30 -13.46
N ARG A 148 -11.90 -1.08 -12.14
CA ARG A 148 -10.96 -1.39 -11.07
C ARG A 148 -10.68 -2.88 -10.95
N ALA A 149 -11.69 -3.74 -11.09
CA ALA A 149 -11.52 -5.19 -11.08
C ALA A 149 -10.63 -5.66 -12.24
N ALA A 150 -10.96 -5.24 -13.46
CA ALA A 150 -10.15 -5.57 -14.63
C ALA A 150 -8.71 -5.07 -14.51
N GLY A 151 -8.51 -3.84 -14.05
CA GLY A 151 -7.19 -3.25 -13.85
C GLY A 151 -6.34 -3.99 -12.81
N ALA A 152 -6.96 -4.52 -11.74
CA ALA A 152 -6.25 -5.31 -10.73
C ALA A 152 -5.66 -6.59 -11.32
N ILE A 153 -6.45 -7.34 -12.09
CA ILE A 153 -6.01 -8.58 -12.77
C ILE A 153 -4.94 -8.27 -13.83
N GLN A 154 -5.18 -7.24 -14.65
CA GLN A 154 -4.22 -6.86 -15.69
C GLN A 154 -2.86 -6.46 -15.11
N ALA A 155 -2.85 -5.71 -14.00
CA ALA A 155 -1.62 -5.31 -13.33
C ALA A 155 -0.86 -6.51 -12.76
N ALA A 156 -1.54 -7.53 -12.22
CA ALA A 156 -0.90 -8.74 -11.73
C ALA A 156 -0.29 -9.54 -12.89
N ARG A 157 -1.05 -9.79 -13.95
CA ARG A 157 -0.57 -10.50 -15.16
C ARG A 157 0.62 -9.78 -15.81
N TYR A 158 0.61 -8.44 -15.84
CA TYR A 158 1.74 -7.68 -16.36
C TYR A 158 3.01 -7.93 -15.53
N LYS A 159 2.91 -7.93 -14.19
CA LYS A 159 4.04 -8.19 -13.30
C LYS A 159 4.59 -9.62 -13.40
N GLU A 160 3.76 -10.58 -13.77
CA GLU A 160 4.17 -11.98 -13.96
C GLU A 160 4.90 -12.25 -15.27
N ARG A 161 4.85 -11.33 -16.22
CA ARG A 161 5.57 -11.47 -17.49
C ARG A 161 7.06 -11.67 -17.26
N ALA A 162 7.64 -12.62 -17.97
CA ALA A 162 9.05 -12.99 -17.84
C ALA A 162 10.01 -11.81 -18.08
N ASP A 163 9.71 -10.95 -19.07
CA ASP A 163 10.51 -9.76 -19.38
C ASP A 163 10.45 -8.71 -18.25
N VAL A 164 9.30 -8.56 -17.59
CA VAL A 164 9.11 -7.63 -16.46
C VAL A 164 9.83 -8.17 -15.22
N ARG A 165 9.69 -9.46 -14.92
CA ARG A 165 10.41 -10.14 -13.84
C ARG A 165 11.91 -10.05 -14.02
N HIS A 166 12.42 -10.32 -15.23
CA HIS A 166 13.85 -10.23 -15.54
C HIS A 166 14.41 -8.82 -15.29
N ARG A 167 13.72 -7.78 -15.78
CA ARG A 167 14.13 -6.38 -15.51
C ARG A 167 14.16 -6.06 -14.04
N ARG A 168 13.17 -6.56 -13.27
CA ARG A 168 13.12 -6.37 -11.82
C ARG A 168 14.28 -7.06 -11.11
N ILE A 169 14.58 -8.32 -11.48
CA ILE A 169 15.73 -9.08 -10.93
C ILE A 169 17.02 -8.31 -11.17
N LYS A 170 17.28 -7.87 -12.41
CA LYS A 170 18.47 -7.06 -12.73
C LYS A 170 18.56 -5.77 -11.90
N GLY A 171 17.43 -5.10 -11.66
CA GLY A 171 17.38 -3.93 -10.79
C GLY A 171 17.78 -4.26 -9.35
N LEU A 172 17.21 -5.31 -8.78
CA LEU A 172 17.52 -5.77 -7.42
C LEU A 172 18.98 -6.21 -7.26
N GLU A 173 19.52 -6.93 -8.24
CA GLU A 173 20.95 -7.32 -8.26
C GLU A 173 21.87 -6.09 -8.33
N SER A 174 21.50 -5.07 -9.09
CA SER A 174 22.23 -3.79 -9.12
C SER A 174 22.23 -3.09 -7.78
N ASP A 175 21.05 -3.03 -7.13
CA ASP A 175 20.92 -2.41 -5.81
C ASP A 175 21.64 -3.21 -4.73
N GLN A 176 21.62 -4.54 -4.81
CA GLN A 176 22.38 -5.42 -3.92
C GLN A 176 23.88 -5.14 -4.03
N ARG A 177 24.42 -5.06 -5.27
CA ARG A 177 25.83 -4.73 -5.49
C ARG A 177 26.23 -3.37 -4.93
N LYS A 178 25.36 -2.36 -5.09
CA LYS A 178 25.61 -1.03 -4.51
C LYS A 178 25.65 -1.07 -2.98
N ARG A 179 24.69 -1.78 -2.36
CA ARG A 179 24.65 -1.94 -0.90
C ARG A 179 25.84 -2.73 -0.38
N GLN A 180 26.22 -3.81 -1.07
CA GLN A 180 27.40 -4.61 -0.72
C GLN A 180 28.67 -3.72 -0.72
N LYS A 181 28.85 -2.93 -1.79
CA LYS A 181 29.98 -1.98 -1.87
C LYS A 181 30.03 -1.02 -0.68
N LEU A 182 28.88 -0.42 -0.32
CA LEU A 182 28.79 0.47 0.85
C LEU A 182 29.13 -0.28 2.16
N THR A 183 28.67 -1.51 2.30
CA THR A 183 28.97 -2.36 3.46
C THR A 183 30.45 -2.67 3.53
N ASP A 184 31.08 -3.02 2.41
CA ASP A 184 32.51 -3.34 2.35
C ASP A 184 33.35 -2.08 2.66
N GLU A 185 32.97 -0.91 2.15
CA GLU A 185 33.59 0.37 2.47
C GLU A 185 33.47 0.70 3.97
N ALA A 186 32.27 0.53 4.56
CA ALA A 186 32.04 0.73 5.98
C ALA A 186 32.88 -0.23 6.83
N ASN A 187 32.92 -1.50 6.46
CA ASN A 187 33.75 -2.50 7.16
C ASN A 187 35.25 -2.20 7.04
N ALA A 188 35.71 -1.71 5.90
CA ALA A 188 37.09 -1.28 5.73
C ALA A 188 37.43 -0.10 6.66
N MET A 189 36.52 0.89 6.77
CA MET A 189 36.67 2.01 7.70
C MET A 189 36.68 1.55 9.16
N LEU A 190 35.78 0.64 9.54
CA LEU A 190 35.79 0.06 10.91
C LEU A 190 37.11 -0.64 11.25
N LYS A 191 37.66 -1.38 10.29
CA LYS A 191 39.00 -2.01 10.47
C LYS A 191 40.10 -0.99 10.65
N LEU A 192 40.09 0.11 9.89
CA LEU A 192 41.07 1.20 10.07
C LEU A 192 40.95 1.87 11.45
N TRP A 193 39.72 2.11 11.91
CA TRP A 193 39.49 2.63 13.26
C TRP A 193 39.94 1.66 14.35
N ALA A 194 39.64 0.36 14.19
CA ALA A 194 40.12 -0.66 15.13
C ALA A 194 41.66 -0.68 15.22
N THR A 195 42.32 -0.68 14.05
CA THR A 195 43.78 -0.63 13.97
C THR A 195 44.36 0.63 14.61
N LEU A 196 43.74 1.79 14.38
CA LEU A 196 44.17 3.06 14.99
C LEU A 196 44.10 3.01 16.52
N ILE A 197 43.04 2.42 17.06
CA ILE A 197 42.84 2.29 18.50
C ILE A 197 43.84 1.29 19.12
N GLU A 198 44.02 0.13 18.49
CA GLU A 198 44.88 -0.93 18.98
C GLU A 198 46.38 -0.56 18.93
N GLN A 199 46.80 0.08 17.84
CA GLN A 199 48.22 0.40 17.60
C GLN A 199 48.62 1.81 18.03
N GLY A 200 47.64 2.64 18.45
CA GLY A 200 47.89 4.04 18.80
C GLY A 200 48.26 4.94 17.63
N GLY A 201 48.12 4.46 16.39
CA GLY A 201 48.39 5.19 15.15
C GLY A 201 48.19 4.31 13.93
N LEU A 202 48.19 4.92 12.72
CA LEU A 202 48.19 4.23 11.44
C LEU A 202 49.62 4.13 10.91
N LYS A 203 49.97 2.99 10.31
CA LYS A 203 51.31 2.81 9.65
C LYS A 203 51.39 3.73 8.41
N LEU A 204 52.42 4.55 8.40
CA LEU A 204 52.75 5.41 7.27
C LEU A 204 53.60 4.63 6.24
N LYS A 205 53.79 5.20 5.05
CA LYS A 205 54.58 4.57 3.97
C LYS A 205 56.04 4.35 4.32
N ASP A 206 56.58 5.11 5.24
CA ASP A 206 57.94 4.98 5.77
C ASP A 206 58.08 3.96 6.89
N GLY A 207 56.97 3.29 7.28
CA GLY A 207 56.92 2.28 8.33
C GLY A 207 56.74 2.86 9.76
N SER A 208 56.73 4.17 9.94
CA SER A 208 56.42 4.82 11.19
C SER A 208 54.93 4.81 11.50
N LEU A 209 54.57 5.06 12.77
CA LEU A 209 53.16 5.21 13.19
C LEU A 209 52.78 6.71 13.18
N SER A 210 51.62 7.04 12.63
CA SER A 210 51.04 8.37 12.80
C SER A 210 50.62 8.65 14.23
N SER A 211 50.44 9.92 14.59
CA SER A 211 49.75 10.21 15.86
C SER A 211 48.28 9.76 15.78
N LEU A 212 47.65 9.47 16.92
CA LEU A 212 46.24 9.15 17.02
C LEU A 212 45.35 10.22 16.34
N ARG A 213 45.72 11.50 16.54
CA ARG A 213 45.00 12.64 15.95
C ARG A 213 45.09 12.67 14.44
N ASP A 214 46.28 12.46 13.89
CA ASP A 214 46.49 12.50 12.43
C ASP A 214 45.86 11.28 11.76
N GLY A 215 45.95 10.11 12.40
CA GLY A 215 45.25 8.91 11.94
C GLY A 215 43.74 9.06 11.93
N ALA A 216 43.17 9.66 12.98
CA ALA A 216 41.72 9.93 13.03
C ALA A 216 41.28 10.95 11.98
N LEU A 217 42.05 12.02 11.76
CA LEU A 217 41.80 13.00 10.69
C LEU A 217 41.89 12.38 9.30
N PHE A 218 42.89 11.49 9.09
CA PHE A 218 43.00 10.75 7.82
C PHE A 218 41.76 9.91 7.54
N ILE A 219 41.30 9.12 8.50
CA ILE A 219 40.09 8.28 8.31
C ILE A 219 38.86 9.16 8.09
N ALA A 220 38.66 10.23 8.88
CA ALA A 220 37.54 11.15 8.75
C ALA A 220 37.48 11.82 7.37
N ASN A 221 38.62 12.26 6.85
CA ASN A 221 38.68 12.93 5.54
C ASN A 221 38.52 11.97 4.34
N HIS A 222 38.80 10.68 4.53
CA HIS A 222 38.63 9.65 3.50
C HIS A 222 37.34 8.84 3.62
N SER A 223 36.51 9.11 4.66
CA SER A 223 35.18 8.54 4.77
C SER A 223 34.23 9.28 3.82
N HIS A 224 34.11 8.80 2.59
CA HIS A 224 33.10 9.28 1.62
C HIS A 224 31.67 8.78 1.96
N ILE A 225 31.35 8.65 3.22
CA ILE A 225 29.98 8.41 3.66
C ILE A 225 29.30 9.78 3.61
N SER A 226 28.77 10.13 2.44
CA SER A 226 27.80 11.23 2.30
C SER A 226 26.61 10.90 3.17
N THR A 227 26.35 11.74 4.14
CA THR A 227 25.12 11.82 4.93
C THR A 227 23.89 11.96 4.03
#